data_36253769abab03c0ee39e68961161cde
#
_entry.id   36253769abab03c0ee39e68961161cde
#
_cell.length_a   1.000
_cell.length_b   1.000
_cell.length_c   1.000
_cell.angle_alpha   90.00
_cell.angle_beta   90.00
_cell.angle_gamma   90.00
#
_symmetry.space_group_name_H-M   'P 1'
#
loop_
_entity.id
_entity.type
_entity.pdbx_description
1 polymer ?
#
loop_
_entity_poly.entity_id
_entity_poly.type
_entity_poly.pdbx_seq_one_letter_code
_entity_poly.pdbx_strand_id
1 'polypeptide(L)'
;MTKWILMVLAWFALIAVLLYMKSYQSFSDRMQANEEKIYKTKKGNQRALVIFQDSKHGTVSKYADTVREQLLGKGYNVTVNHPRNDLNYDPMKYDLVVLLGPVYLGKPSKTFTDYISKNPFINRKIVIILVGYNPEDTRELKILEERLPNHNTVYTLKIGKEDTEQIGKIIKKATG
;
A
#
# COMPACT_ATOMS: atom_id res chain seq x y z
N MET A 1 -1.19 -49.62 2.72
CA MET A 1 -0.88 -48.72 3.85
C MET A 1 -0.16 -47.44 3.43
N THR A 2 0.86 -47.48 2.61
CA THR A 2 1.73 -46.29 2.22
C THR A 2 0.96 -45.14 1.55
N LYS A 3 -0.03 -45.43 0.67
CA LYS A 3 -0.80 -44.39 -0.03
C LYS A 3 -1.66 -43.53 0.90
N TRP A 4 -2.25 -44.14 1.90
CA TRP A 4 -3.05 -43.41 2.88
C TRP A 4 -2.22 -42.48 3.78
N ILE A 5 -1.04 -42.92 4.16
CA ILE A 5 -0.08 -42.11 4.93
C ILE A 5 0.35 -40.89 4.12
N LEU A 6 0.67 -41.06 2.83
CA LEU A 6 1.04 -39.95 1.94
C LEU A 6 -0.12 -38.96 1.77
N MET A 7 -1.38 -39.43 1.66
CA MET A 7 -2.53 -38.53 1.58
C MET A 7 -2.71 -37.72 2.87
N VAL A 8 -2.55 -38.35 4.02
CA VAL A 8 -2.66 -37.66 5.31
C VAL A 8 -1.57 -36.61 5.46
N LEU A 9 -0.34 -36.93 5.13
CA LEU A 9 0.78 -35.97 5.14
C LEU A 9 0.55 -34.78 4.19
N ALA A 10 0.02 -35.06 2.98
CA ALA A 10 -0.33 -34.00 2.03
C ALA A 10 -1.41 -33.05 2.58
N TRP A 11 -2.41 -33.60 3.26
CA TRP A 11 -3.46 -32.80 3.93
C TRP A 11 -2.89 -31.91 5.05
N PHE A 12 -2.01 -32.47 5.90
CA PHE A 12 -1.35 -31.67 6.94
C PHE A 12 -0.47 -30.56 6.35
N ALA A 13 0.27 -30.86 5.29
CA ALA A 13 1.07 -29.86 4.60
C ALA A 13 0.20 -28.73 4.01
N LEU A 14 -0.92 -29.08 3.38
CA LEU A 14 -1.87 -28.09 2.85
C LEU A 14 -2.44 -27.21 3.95
N ILE A 15 -2.89 -27.80 5.06
CA ILE A 15 -3.40 -27.04 6.21
C ILE A 15 -2.33 -26.11 6.77
N ALA A 16 -1.09 -26.57 6.92
CA ALA A 16 0.02 -25.75 7.41
C ALA A 16 0.28 -24.54 6.48
N VAL A 17 0.26 -24.75 5.17
CA VAL A 17 0.39 -23.68 4.18
C VAL A 17 -0.74 -22.66 4.29
N LEU A 18 -1.98 -23.12 4.41
CA LEU A 18 -3.15 -22.24 4.55
C LEU A 18 -3.10 -21.41 5.85
N LEU A 19 -2.71 -22.03 6.97
CA LEU A 19 -2.54 -21.33 8.25
C LEU A 19 -1.40 -20.30 8.17
N TYR A 20 -0.30 -20.66 7.51
CA TYR A 20 0.82 -19.74 7.28
C TYR A 20 0.39 -18.51 6.45
N MET A 21 -0.32 -18.73 5.34
CA MET A 21 -0.83 -17.65 4.50
C MET A 21 -1.83 -16.76 5.25
N LYS A 22 -2.74 -17.36 6.03
CA LYS A 22 -3.68 -16.62 6.88
C LYS A 22 -2.97 -15.75 7.94
N SER A 23 -1.85 -16.21 8.45
CA SER A 23 -1.00 -15.44 9.38
C SER A 23 -0.49 -14.15 8.76
N TYR A 24 -0.11 -14.14 7.48
CA TYR A 24 0.32 -12.92 6.77
C TYR A 24 -0.82 -11.93 6.60
N GLN A 25 -1.98 -12.44 6.18
CA GLN A 25 -3.16 -11.59 6.03
C GLN A 25 -3.59 -10.99 7.37
N SER A 26 -3.64 -11.80 8.43
CA SER A 26 -3.96 -11.33 9.78
C SER A 26 -2.99 -10.25 10.27
N PHE A 27 -1.69 -10.38 9.98
CA PHE A 27 -0.73 -9.33 10.30
C PHE A 27 -1.03 -8.03 9.53
N SER A 28 -1.27 -8.15 8.23
CA SER A 28 -1.56 -7.02 7.34
C SER A 28 -2.88 -6.32 7.68
N ASP A 29 -3.85 -7.05 8.25
CA ASP A 29 -5.14 -6.48 8.64
C ASP A 29 -5.12 -5.81 10.03
N ARG A 30 -4.01 -5.88 10.77
CA ARG A 30 -3.88 -5.21 12.06
C ARG A 30 -3.74 -3.71 11.88
N MET A 31 -4.44 -2.96 12.71
CA MET A 31 -4.25 -1.52 12.81
C MET A 31 -2.87 -1.25 13.42
N GLN A 32 -2.03 -0.53 12.70
CA GLN A 32 -0.71 -0.14 13.18
C GLN A 32 -0.80 1.07 14.12
N ALA A 33 0.25 1.31 14.90
CA ALA A 33 0.32 2.46 15.78
C ALA A 33 0.26 3.78 14.98
N ASN A 34 -0.22 4.84 15.63
CA ASN A 34 -0.10 6.19 15.06
C ASN A 34 1.35 6.64 15.17
N GLU A 35 2.06 6.63 14.06
CA GLU A 35 3.46 7.04 13.97
C GLU A 35 3.62 8.13 12.92
N GLU A 36 2.86 9.21 13.05
CA GLU A 36 2.97 10.35 12.13
C GLU A 36 4.39 10.90 12.13
N LYS A 37 4.98 10.96 10.94
CA LYS A 37 6.30 11.57 10.71
C LYS A 37 6.18 12.63 9.63
N ILE A 38 6.65 13.83 9.91
CA ILE A 38 6.63 14.96 8.97
C ILE A 38 8.06 15.26 8.54
N TYR A 39 8.32 15.15 7.25
CA TYR A 39 9.60 15.46 6.63
C TYR A 39 9.47 16.74 5.82
N LYS A 40 10.31 17.72 6.10
CA LYS A 40 10.31 19.02 5.42
C LYS A 40 11.48 19.14 4.46
N THR A 41 11.26 19.84 3.34
CA THR A 41 12.30 20.19 2.38
C THR A 41 12.42 21.71 2.26
N LYS A 42 13.62 22.19 1.93
CA LYS A 42 13.85 23.61 1.57
C LYS A 42 13.56 23.90 0.10
N LYS A 43 13.26 22.88 -0.72
CA LYS A 43 13.17 22.97 -2.18
C LYS A 43 11.78 23.37 -2.70
N GLY A 44 10.77 23.39 -1.87
CA GLY A 44 9.40 23.72 -2.29
C GLY A 44 8.40 23.69 -1.15
N ASN A 45 7.15 24.07 -1.46
CA ASN A 45 6.05 24.17 -0.49
C ASN A 45 4.92 23.16 -0.73
N GLN A 46 5.04 22.33 -1.77
CA GLN A 46 4.04 21.28 -2.03
C GLN A 46 3.99 20.28 -0.89
N ARG A 47 2.82 19.67 -0.68
CA ARG A 47 2.62 18.71 0.39
C ARG A 47 2.16 17.37 -0.17
N ALA A 48 2.77 16.30 0.32
CA ALA A 48 2.35 14.94 0.01
C ALA A 48 2.01 14.19 1.29
N LEU A 49 0.93 13.40 1.21
CA LEU A 49 0.54 12.44 2.24
C LEU A 49 0.90 11.04 1.77
N VAL A 50 1.68 10.33 2.54
CA VAL A 50 2.04 8.93 2.29
C VAL A 50 1.43 8.07 3.38
N ILE A 51 0.45 7.24 3.02
CA ILE A 51 -0.18 6.28 3.92
C ILE A 51 0.20 4.88 3.48
N PHE A 52 0.82 4.12 4.38
CA PHE A 52 1.24 2.77 4.04
C PHE A 52 0.87 1.75 5.12
N GLN A 53 0.31 0.63 4.68
CA GLN A 53 0.11 -0.55 5.51
C GLN A 53 1.33 -1.45 5.37
N ASP A 54 2.05 -1.69 6.46
CA ASP A 54 3.27 -2.47 6.36
C ASP A 54 3.00 -3.96 6.09
N SER A 55 3.98 -4.61 5.52
CA SER A 55 4.01 -6.05 5.29
C SER A 55 4.81 -6.75 6.39
N LYS A 56 4.56 -8.04 6.62
CA LYS A 56 5.22 -8.82 7.67
C LYS A 56 6.76 -8.76 7.62
N HIS A 57 7.33 -8.53 6.45
CA HIS A 57 8.78 -8.45 6.24
C HIS A 57 9.30 -7.04 5.97
N GLY A 58 8.49 -6.01 6.21
CA GLY A 58 8.91 -4.61 6.01
C GLY A 58 9.15 -4.21 4.55
N THR A 59 8.66 -4.99 3.57
CA THR A 59 8.85 -4.64 2.15
C THR A 59 8.10 -3.37 1.77
N VAL A 60 6.88 -3.21 2.26
CA VAL A 60 6.08 -2.00 1.98
C VAL A 60 6.68 -0.78 2.66
N SER A 61 7.21 -0.94 3.88
CA SER A 61 7.93 0.11 4.60
C SER A 61 9.14 0.62 3.80
N LYS A 62 9.96 -0.27 3.24
CA LYS A 62 11.09 0.11 2.37
C LYS A 62 10.62 0.92 1.14
N TYR A 63 9.50 0.52 0.54
CA TYR A 63 8.96 1.25 -0.60
C TYR A 63 8.36 2.60 -0.20
N ALA A 64 7.75 2.71 0.98
CA ALA A 64 7.29 3.98 1.53
C ALA A 64 8.46 4.94 1.76
N ASP A 65 9.60 4.44 2.24
CA ASP A 65 10.84 5.21 2.36
C ASP A 65 11.35 5.71 0.99
N THR A 66 11.34 4.83 -0.02
CA THR A 66 11.73 5.21 -1.40
C THR A 66 10.80 6.32 -1.94
N VAL A 67 9.48 6.18 -1.76
CA VAL A 67 8.50 7.20 -2.16
C VAL A 67 8.78 8.51 -1.45
N ARG A 68 8.99 8.49 -0.13
CA ARG A 68 9.32 9.68 0.66
C ARG A 68 10.55 10.41 0.11
N GLU A 69 11.64 9.69 -0.15
CA GLU A 69 12.89 10.28 -0.67
C GLU A 69 12.69 10.89 -2.06
N GLN A 70 11.98 10.20 -2.94
CA GLN A 70 11.64 10.72 -4.26
C GLN A 70 10.82 12.03 -4.17
N LEU A 71 9.84 12.09 -3.30
CA LEU A 71 8.99 13.26 -3.10
C LEU A 71 9.76 14.43 -2.47
N LEU A 72 10.61 14.17 -1.48
CA LEU A 72 11.49 15.19 -0.89
C LEU A 72 12.45 15.76 -1.94
N GLY A 73 13.02 14.90 -2.79
CA GLY A 73 13.86 15.30 -3.92
C GLY A 73 13.16 16.24 -4.91
N LYS A 74 11.83 16.08 -5.05
CA LYS A 74 10.97 16.90 -5.92
C LYS A 74 10.38 18.15 -5.24
N GLY A 75 10.74 18.42 -3.99
CA GLY A 75 10.30 19.61 -3.27
C GLY A 75 9.00 19.47 -2.48
N TYR A 76 8.51 18.26 -2.27
CA TYR A 76 7.35 18.01 -1.41
C TYR A 76 7.74 17.94 0.06
N ASN A 77 6.98 18.58 0.94
CA ASN A 77 6.95 18.26 2.34
C ASN A 77 6.08 16.99 2.52
N VAL A 78 6.60 15.97 3.18
CA VAL A 78 5.98 14.65 3.19
C VAL A 78 5.51 14.33 4.60
N THR A 79 4.20 14.05 4.75
CA THR A 79 3.63 13.45 5.95
C THR A 79 3.49 11.95 5.71
N VAL A 80 4.02 11.15 6.61
CA VAL A 80 3.98 9.67 6.53
C VAL A 80 3.24 9.13 7.74
N ASN A 81 2.30 8.22 7.52
CA ASN A 81 1.61 7.49 8.59
C ASN A 81 1.05 6.15 8.10
N HIS A 82 0.42 5.41 9.00
CA HIS A 82 -0.29 4.16 8.73
C HIS A 82 -1.79 4.39 8.53
N PRO A 83 -2.50 3.52 7.78
CA PRO A 83 -3.94 3.61 7.63
C PRO A 83 -4.63 3.27 8.95
N ARG A 84 -5.42 4.19 9.45
CA ARG A 84 -6.15 4.07 10.72
C ARG A 84 -7.54 4.67 10.60
N ASN A 85 -8.51 4.06 11.26
CA ASN A 85 -9.89 4.52 11.24
C ASN A 85 -10.15 5.79 12.07
N ASP A 86 -9.23 6.12 12.96
CA ASP A 86 -9.26 7.29 13.85
C ASP A 86 -8.41 8.47 13.34
N LEU A 87 -7.74 8.31 12.19
CA LEU A 87 -7.02 9.41 11.54
C LEU A 87 -7.90 10.06 10.49
N ASN A 88 -8.02 11.36 10.60
CA ASN A 88 -8.78 12.17 9.68
C ASN A 88 -7.87 13.26 9.07
N TYR A 89 -7.08 12.85 8.08
CA TYR A 89 -6.33 13.83 7.31
C TYR A 89 -7.29 14.57 6.38
N ASP A 90 -7.21 15.89 6.41
CA ASP A 90 -7.89 16.73 5.43
C ASP A 90 -7.15 16.60 4.07
N PRO A 91 -7.71 15.88 3.09
CA PRO A 91 -7.04 15.68 1.80
C PRO A 91 -6.79 16.98 1.05
N MET A 92 -7.56 18.04 1.36
CA MET A 92 -7.41 19.36 0.74
C MET A 92 -6.09 20.04 1.09
N LYS A 93 -5.41 19.57 2.12
CA LYS A 93 -4.09 20.09 2.54
C LYS A 93 -2.92 19.47 1.79
N TYR A 94 -3.17 18.50 0.90
CA TYR A 94 -2.10 17.77 0.20
C TYR A 94 -2.30 17.87 -1.31
N ASP A 95 -1.22 18.13 -2.03
CA ASP A 95 -1.19 18.18 -3.49
C ASP A 95 -1.13 16.78 -4.10
N LEU A 96 -0.59 15.83 -3.36
CA LEU A 96 -0.45 14.44 -3.75
C LEU A 96 -0.72 13.51 -2.56
N VAL A 97 -1.48 12.45 -2.79
CA VAL A 97 -1.67 11.36 -1.83
C VAL A 97 -1.08 10.08 -2.41
N VAL A 98 -0.25 9.41 -1.64
CA VAL A 98 0.33 8.11 -2.01
C VAL A 98 -0.12 7.06 -1.02
N LEU A 99 -0.75 6.02 -1.53
CA LEU A 99 -1.33 4.93 -0.76
C LEU A 99 -0.57 3.64 -1.10
N LEU A 100 0.10 3.02 -0.10
CA LEU A 100 0.85 1.79 -0.30
C LEU A 100 0.29 0.67 0.60
N GLY A 101 0.18 -0.52 0.04
CA GLY A 101 -0.27 -1.68 0.82
C GLY A 101 0.16 -3.02 0.24
N PRO A 102 0.21 -4.06 1.09
CA PRO A 102 0.50 -5.41 0.64
C PRO A 102 -0.74 -6.08 0.07
N VAL A 103 -0.51 -7.03 -0.84
CA VAL A 103 -1.52 -7.98 -1.32
C VAL A 103 -1.18 -9.37 -0.82
N TYR A 104 -2.12 -9.99 -0.11
CA TYR A 104 -2.03 -11.38 0.32
C TYR A 104 -3.25 -12.16 -0.15
N LEU A 105 -3.04 -13.35 -0.71
CA LEU A 105 -4.13 -14.18 -1.24
C LEU A 105 -5.03 -13.45 -2.26
N GLY A 106 -4.42 -12.61 -3.08
CA GLY A 106 -5.15 -11.84 -4.10
C GLY A 106 -6.06 -10.75 -3.53
N LYS A 107 -5.81 -10.28 -2.31
CA LYS A 107 -6.60 -9.22 -1.66
C LYS A 107 -5.69 -8.18 -0.99
N PRO A 108 -5.97 -6.88 -1.14
CA PRO A 108 -5.37 -5.86 -0.29
C PRO A 108 -5.80 -6.05 1.16
N SER A 109 -5.04 -5.53 2.12
CA SER A 109 -5.42 -5.63 3.53
C SER A 109 -6.74 -4.92 3.81
N LYS A 110 -7.51 -5.47 4.75
CA LYS A 110 -8.80 -4.89 5.15
C LYS A 110 -8.62 -3.48 5.72
N THR A 111 -7.65 -3.27 6.60
CA THR A 111 -7.36 -1.96 7.21
C THR A 111 -7.06 -0.91 6.15
N PHE A 112 -6.26 -1.26 5.14
CA PHE A 112 -5.94 -0.37 4.02
C PHE A 112 -7.16 -0.05 3.17
N THR A 113 -7.96 -1.06 2.86
CA THR A 113 -9.19 -0.91 2.06
C THR A 113 -10.24 -0.07 2.79
N ASP A 114 -10.44 -0.31 4.10
CA ASP A 114 -11.36 0.45 4.93
C ASP A 114 -10.93 1.92 5.03
N TYR A 115 -9.62 2.19 5.17
CA TYR A 115 -9.08 3.54 5.18
C TYR A 115 -9.41 4.29 3.88
N ILE A 116 -9.17 3.67 2.73
CA ILE A 116 -9.49 4.28 1.42
C ILE A 116 -10.99 4.58 1.31
N SER A 117 -11.85 3.65 1.73
CA SER A 117 -13.31 3.81 1.64
C SER A 117 -13.86 4.89 2.55
N LYS A 118 -13.23 5.14 3.70
CA LYS A 118 -13.70 6.11 4.70
C LYS A 118 -13.21 7.54 4.48
N ASN A 119 -12.11 7.70 3.74
CA ASN A 119 -11.53 9.02 3.52
C ASN A 119 -11.99 9.58 2.17
N PRO A 120 -12.68 10.71 2.14
CA PRO A 120 -13.17 11.33 0.91
C PRO A 120 -12.04 12.05 0.19
N PHE A 121 -11.23 11.31 -0.56
CA PHE A 121 -10.25 11.90 -1.46
C PHE A 121 -10.99 12.49 -2.67
N ILE A 122 -11.18 13.80 -2.72
CA ILE A 122 -11.90 14.48 -3.79
C ILE A 122 -10.97 15.47 -4.49
N ASN A 123 -10.95 15.44 -5.83
CA ASN A 123 -10.13 16.32 -6.68
C ASN A 123 -8.64 16.28 -6.32
N ARG A 124 -8.09 15.07 -6.14
CA ARG A 124 -6.69 14.88 -5.77
C ARG A 124 -5.95 14.07 -6.81
N LYS A 125 -4.63 14.26 -6.86
CA LYS A 125 -3.72 13.30 -7.48
C LYS A 125 -3.46 12.19 -6.47
N ILE A 126 -3.75 10.96 -6.84
CA ILE A 126 -3.60 9.79 -5.98
C ILE A 126 -2.71 8.78 -6.67
N VAL A 127 -1.72 8.27 -5.96
CA VAL A 127 -0.90 7.13 -6.39
C VAL A 127 -1.23 5.95 -5.50
N ILE A 128 -1.66 4.83 -6.08
CA ILE A 128 -1.87 3.56 -5.37
C ILE A 128 -0.76 2.60 -5.77
N ILE A 129 -0.01 2.12 -4.79
CA ILE A 129 1.04 1.13 -4.98
C ILE A 129 0.69 -0.12 -4.19
N LEU A 130 0.47 -1.23 -4.88
CA LEU A 130 0.28 -2.53 -4.26
C LEU A 130 1.52 -3.39 -4.41
N VAL A 131 1.91 -4.04 -3.32
CA VAL A 131 3.05 -4.94 -3.27
C VAL A 131 2.55 -6.38 -3.17
N GLY A 132 2.80 -7.18 -4.21
CA GLY A 132 2.29 -8.54 -4.28
C GLY A 132 3.13 -9.44 -5.16
N TYR A 133 2.81 -10.74 -5.16
CA TYR A 133 3.58 -11.76 -5.87
C TYR A 133 3.43 -11.68 -7.39
N ASN A 134 2.23 -11.36 -7.91
CA ASN A 134 1.97 -11.27 -9.35
C ASN A 134 1.70 -9.82 -9.76
N PRO A 135 2.73 -9.09 -10.27
CA PRO A 135 2.57 -7.69 -10.66
C PRO A 135 1.62 -7.48 -11.85
N GLU A 136 1.48 -8.47 -12.73
CA GLU A 136 0.63 -8.37 -13.94
C GLU A 136 -0.86 -8.47 -13.62
N ASP A 137 -1.21 -9.11 -12.49
CA ASP A 137 -2.60 -9.19 -12.05
C ASP A 137 -3.01 -7.88 -11.35
N THR A 138 -3.78 -7.07 -12.05
CA THR A 138 -4.21 -5.74 -11.59
C THR A 138 -5.62 -5.70 -11.01
N ARG A 139 -6.26 -6.85 -10.77
CA ARG A 139 -7.64 -6.91 -10.25
C ARG A 139 -7.79 -6.19 -8.92
N GLU A 140 -6.80 -6.30 -8.03
CA GLU A 140 -6.84 -5.65 -6.72
C GLU A 140 -6.71 -4.12 -6.83
N LEU A 141 -5.98 -3.62 -7.83
CA LEU A 141 -5.91 -2.18 -8.11
C LEU A 141 -7.27 -1.64 -8.52
N LYS A 142 -7.97 -2.32 -9.44
CA LYS A 142 -9.32 -1.93 -9.86
C LYS A 142 -10.30 -1.85 -8.72
N ILE A 143 -10.28 -2.82 -7.79
CA ILE A 143 -11.11 -2.82 -6.58
C ILE A 143 -10.86 -1.56 -5.73
N LEU A 144 -9.63 -1.08 -5.64
CA LEU A 144 -9.29 0.12 -4.88
C LEU A 144 -9.66 1.40 -5.65
N GLU A 145 -9.44 1.42 -6.96
CA GLU A 145 -9.84 2.55 -7.81
C GLU A 145 -11.35 2.80 -7.75
N GLU A 146 -12.16 1.75 -7.81
CA GLU A 146 -13.63 1.82 -7.72
C GLU A 146 -14.14 2.38 -6.38
N ARG A 147 -13.31 2.36 -5.34
CA ARG A 147 -13.63 2.94 -4.03
C ARG A 147 -13.33 4.44 -3.92
N LEU A 148 -12.58 4.98 -4.88
CA LEU A 148 -12.25 6.39 -4.94
C LEU A 148 -13.32 7.16 -5.72
N PRO A 149 -13.66 8.38 -5.33
CA PRO A 149 -14.54 9.24 -6.12
C PRO A 149 -13.98 9.50 -7.52
N ASN A 150 -14.86 9.57 -8.53
CA ASN A 150 -14.53 9.70 -9.94
C ASN A 150 -13.77 10.99 -10.35
N HIS A 151 -13.68 11.97 -9.45
CA HIS A 151 -13.03 13.26 -9.72
C HIS A 151 -11.54 13.29 -9.40
N ASN A 152 -10.93 12.13 -9.11
CA ASN A 152 -9.51 12.02 -8.81
C ASN A 152 -8.70 11.66 -10.05
N THR A 153 -7.46 12.17 -10.11
CA THR A 153 -6.47 11.66 -11.07
C THR A 153 -5.70 10.52 -10.37
N VAL A 154 -5.98 9.28 -10.77
CA VAL A 154 -5.42 8.09 -10.10
C VAL A 154 -4.31 7.49 -10.97
N TYR A 155 -3.19 7.21 -10.34
CA TYR A 155 -2.06 6.46 -10.90
C TYR A 155 -1.91 5.17 -10.11
N THR A 156 -1.85 4.04 -10.78
CA THR A 156 -1.77 2.74 -10.12
C THR A 156 -0.52 1.98 -10.52
N LEU A 157 0.03 1.25 -9.57
CA LEU A 157 1.19 0.39 -9.76
C LEU A 157 1.05 -0.85 -8.87
N LYS A 158 1.27 -2.03 -9.45
CA LYS A 158 1.49 -3.25 -8.69
C LYS A 158 2.91 -3.74 -8.93
N ILE A 159 3.64 -3.99 -7.88
CA ILE A 159 5.05 -4.38 -7.93
C ILE A 159 5.31 -5.63 -7.09
N GLY A 160 6.33 -6.38 -7.50
CA GLY A 160 6.90 -7.48 -6.74
C GLY A 160 7.89 -7.02 -5.67
N LYS A 161 8.68 -7.96 -5.19
CA LYS A 161 9.87 -7.64 -4.36
C LYS A 161 10.98 -7.11 -5.29
N GLU A 162 11.73 -6.09 -4.85
CA GLU A 162 12.95 -5.60 -5.50
C GLU A 162 12.78 -4.70 -6.74
N ASP A 163 11.59 -4.15 -6.99
CA ASP A 163 11.34 -3.28 -8.16
C ASP A 163 11.16 -1.80 -7.76
N THR A 164 12.24 -1.19 -7.27
CA THR A 164 12.23 0.21 -6.84
C THR A 164 12.24 1.21 -8.01
N GLU A 165 12.69 0.81 -9.19
CA GLU A 165 12.75 1.68 -10.36
C GLU A 165 11.36 2.12 -10.82
N GLN A 166 10.38 1.22 -10.78
CA GLN A 166 9.00 1.53 -11.16
C GLN A 166 8.36 2.56 -10.23
N ILE A 167 8.75 2.58 -8.93
CA ILE A 167 8.31 3.61 -7.99
C ILE A 167 8.77 5.00 -8.47
N GLY A 168 10.01 5.13 -8.89
CA GLY A 168 10.52 6.38 -9.44
C GLY A 168 9.74 6.84 -10.67
N LYS A 169 9.41 5.92 -11.57
CA LYS A 169 8.64 6.21 -12.79
C LYS A 169 7.22 6.70 -12.48
N ILE A 170 6.50 6.03 -11.57
CA ILE A 170 5.13 6.43 -11.23
C ILE A 170 5.09 7.75 -10.46
N ILE A 171 5.99 7.97 -9.52
CA ILE A 171 6.11 9.25 -8.81
C ILE A 171 6.45 10.39 -9.77
N LYS A 172 7.36 10.17 -10.73
CA LYS A 172 7.65 11.14 -11.78
C LYS A 172 6.40 11.49 -12.59
N LYS A 173 5.62 10.49 -13.01
CA LYS A 173 4.37 10.67 -13.75
C LYS A 173 3.32 11.46 -12.96
N ALA A 174 3.19 11.22 -11.66
CA ALA A 174 2.20 11.87 -10.81
C ALA A 174 2.58 13.32 -10.43
N THR A 175 3.88 13.64 -10.45
CA THR A 175 4.42 14.95 -10.04
C THR A 175 4.81 15.86 -11.21
N GLY A 176 4.88 15.34 -12.42
CA GLY A 176 5.12 16.12 -13.67
C GLY A 176 3.85 16.55 -14.25
#